data_8f56f1bd3ba702e055fe8ed6167c5ef2
#
_entry.id   8f56f1bd3ba702e055fe8ed6167c5ef2
#
_cell.length_a   1.000
_cell.length_b   1.000
_cell.length_c   1.000
_cell.angle_alpha   90.00
_cell.angle_beta   90.00
_cell.angle_gamma   90.00
#
_symmetry.space_group_name_H-M   'P 1'
#
loop_
_entity.id
_entity.type
_entity.pdbx_description
1 polymer ?
#
loop_
_entity_poly.entity_id
_entity_poly.type
_entity_poly.pdbx_seq_one_letter_code
_entity_poly.pdbx_strand_id
1 'polypeptide(L)'
;MPKVALAQIAASDDREANRAAACELIREAAARGAALVVFPEMGFDPFFPRHRADPRYFDWAEPIPGPTVERLQGVARAHGIVIVANIFERAAPGEYYDASPVIGADGSVLGRSRMAHIAEAFSCRARGSR
;
A
#
# COMPACT_ATOMS: atom_id res chain seq x y z
N MET A 1 -3.82 17.60 -20.44
CA MET A 1 -3.50 17.36 -19.02
C MET A 1 -3.77 15.89 -18.66
N PRO A 2 -2.86 15.21 -17.99
CA PRO A 2 -3.12 13.84 -17.54
C PRO A 2 -4.25 13.84 -16.49
N LYS A 3 -5.15 12.87 -16.59
CA LYS A 3 -6.19 12.64 -15.60
C LYS A 3 -5.61 11.79 -14.47
N VAL A 4 -5.87 12.18 -13.23
CA VAL A 4 -5.45 11.47 -12.02
C VAL A 4 -6.69 10.99 -11.27
N ALA A 5 -6.66 9.76 -10.78
CA ALA A 5 -7.68 9.20 -9.92
C ALA A 5 -7.17 9.13 -8.47
N LEU A 6 -8.01 9.50 -7.53
CA LEU A 6 -7.78 9.28 -6.10
C LEU A 6 -8.70 8.13 -5.66
N ALA A 7 -8.10 7.03 -5.24
CA ALA A 7 -8.85 5.90 -4.73
C ALA A 7 -9.25 6.15 -3.27
N GLN A 8 -10.54 6.19 -3.02
CA GLN A 8 -11.07 6.29 -1.67
C GLN A 8 -11.65 4.92 -1.30
N ILE A 9 -11.02 4.24 -0.37
CA ILE A 9 -11.30 2.86 -0.02
C ILE A 9 -11.44 2.72 1.50
N ALA A 10 -12.40 1.93 1.94
CA ALA A 10 -12.51 1.48 3.32
C ALA A 10 -12.00 0.04 3.41
N ALA A 11 -10.82 -0.14 3.98
CA ALA A 11 -10.25 -1.47 4.16
C ALA A 11 -10.98 -2.25 5.25
N SER A 12 -11.28 -3.51 4.99
CA SER A 12 -11.82 -4.49 5.93
C SER A 12 -10.70 -5.38 6.50
N ASP A 13 -11.05 -6.25 7.44
CA ASP A 13 -10.11 -7.25 7.98
C ASP A 13 -9.79 -8.36 6.96
N ASP A 14 -10.56 -8.47 5.88
CA ASP A 14 -10.27 -9.38 4.77
C ASP A 14 -9.30 -8.71 3.78
N ARG A 15 -8.03 -8.98 3.95
CA ARG A 15 -6.95 -8.42 3.13
C ARG A 15 -7.06 -8.80 1.65
N GLU A 16 -7.56 -10.00 1.36
CA GLU A 16 -7.74 -10.44 -0.02
C GLU A 16 -8.89 -9.69 -0.70
N ALA A 17 -9.99 -9.48 0.01
CA ALA A 17 -11.10 -8.64 -0.47
C ALA A 17 -10.65 -7.19 -0.70
N ASN A 18 -9.79 -6.63 0.18
CA ASN A 18 -9.24 -5.28 0.01
C ASN A 18 -8.41 -5.18 -1.28
N ARG A 19 -7.53 -6.16 -1.53
CA ARG A 19 -6.72 -6.21 -2.77
C ARG A 19 -7.59 -6.34 -4.02
N ALA A 20 -8.62 -7.18 -3.96
CA ALA A 20 -9.56 -7.34 -5.07
C ALA A 20 -10.30 -6.03 -5.36
N ALA A 21 -10.83 -5.37 -4.33
CA ALA A 21 -11.52 -4.08 -4.47
C ALA A 21 -10.58 -2.99 -5.03
N ALA A 22 -9.33 -2.95 -4.58
CA ALA A 22 -8.32 -2.03 -5.12
C ALA A 22 -8.08 -2.28 -6.62
N CYS A 23 -7.97 -3.53 -7.04
CA CYS A 23 -7.81 -3.86 -8.46
C CYS A 23 -9.01 -3.40 -9.31
N GLU A 24 -10.23 -3.51 -8.80
CA GLU A 24 -11.42 -3.01 -9.49
C GLU A 24 -11.40 -1.49 -9.62
N LEU A 25 -11.03 -0.77 -8.56
CA LEU A 25 -10.89 0.70 -8.62
C LEU A 25 -9.84 1.13 -9.65
N ILE A 26 -8.72 0.40 -9.74
CA ILE A 26 -7.68 0.70 -10.75
C ILE A 26 -8.23 0.50 -12.15
N ARG A 27 -8.95 -0.60 -12.40
CA ARG A 27 -9.60 -0.88 -13.70
C ARG A 27 -10.60 0.21 -14.07
N GLU A 28 -11.42 0.63 -13.12
CA GLU A 28 -12.39 1.71 -13.30
C GLU A 28 -11.68 3.04 -13.62
N ALA A 29 -10.62 3.38 -12.87
CA ALA A 29 -9.84 4.57 -13.11
C ALA A 29 -9.24 4.58 -14.52
N ALA A 30 -8.64 3.47 -14.95
CA ALA A 30 -8.09 3.31 -16.29
C ALA A 30 -9.18 3.42 -17.38
N ALA A 31 -10.32 2.78 -17.18
CA ALA A 31 -11.46 2.87 -18.12
C ALA A 31 -11.99 4.31 -18.26
N ARG A 32 -11.86 5.12 -17.23
CA ARG A 32 -12.20 6.55 -17.25
C ARG A 32 -11.07 7.43 -17.80
N GLY A 33 -9.98 6.83 -18.28
CA GLY A 33 -8.84 7.50 -18.88
C GLY A 33 -7.86 8.13 -17.90
N ALA A 34 -7.80 7.66 -16.65
CA ALA A 34 -6.78 8.09 -15.72
C ALA A 34 -5.41 7.51 -16.12
N ALA A 35 -4.38 8.35 -16.08
CA ALA A 35 -3.00 7.95 -16.31
C ALA A 35 -2.30 7.51 -15.00
N LEU A 36 -2.85 7.92 -13.87
CA LEU A 36 -2.31 7.69 -12.53
C LEU A 36 -3.46 7.46 -11.55
N VAL A 37 -3.29 6.50 -10.64
CA VAL A 37 -4.15 6.31 -9.48
C VAL A 37 -3.33 6.35 -8.20
N VAL A 38 -3.85 7.04 -7.17
CA VAL A 38 -3.20 7.17 -5.86
C VAL A 38 -4.11 6.58 -4.80
N PHE A 39 -3.55 5.71 -3.97
CA PHE A 39 -4.21 5.11 -2.81
C PHE A 39 -3.90 5.88 -1.52
N PRO A 40 -4.80 5.85 -0.52
CA PRO A 40 -4.54 6.45 0.78
C PRO A 40 -3.50 5.67 1.58
N GLU A 41 -3.04 6.25 2.68
CA GLU A 41 -2.22 5.57 3.68
C GLU A 41 -2.89 4.27 4.14
N MET A 42 -2.11 3.18 4.19
CA MET A 42 -2.59 1.84 4.55
C MET A 42 -3.81 1.39 3.74
N GLY A 43 -3.85 1.73 2.44
CA GLY A 43 -5.03 1.54 1.59
C GLY A 43 -5.47 0.09 1.38
N PHE A 44 -4.65 -0.89 1.76
CA PHE A 44 -4.91 -2.34 1.55
C PHE A 44 -5.15 -3.10 2.85
N ASP A 45 -4.94 -2.46 3.98
CA ASP A 45 -5.11 -3.03 5.32
C ASP A 45 -5.91 -2.07 6.20
N PRO A 46 -6.65 -2.57 7.21
CA PRO A 46 -7.25 -1.70 8.22
C PRO A 46 -6.18 -0.83 8.87
N PHE A 47 -6.50 0.43 9.16
CA PHE A 47 -5.57 1.34 9.82
C PHE A 47 -5.32 0.88 11.28
N PHE A 48 -4.47 -0.15 11.41
CA PHE A 48 -4.14 -0.76 12.70
C PHE A 48 -3.37 0.16 13.67
N PRO A 49 -2.65 1.23 13.23
CA PRO A 49 -1.98 2.12 14.18
C PRO A 49 -2.91 2.78 15.21
N ARG A 50 -4.22 2.80 14.96
CA ARG A 50 -5.24 3.23 15.94
C ARG A 50 -5.35 2.32 17.17
N HIS A 51 -4.85 1.08 17.08
CA HIS A 51 -4.84 0.12 18.16
C HIS A 51 -3.45 0.07 18.80
N ARG A 52 -3.38 -0.01 20.13
CA ARG A 52 -2.09 -0.13 20.82
C ARG A 52 -1.42 -1.46 20.47
N ALA A 53 -0.19 -1.35 19.95
CA ALA A 53 0.86 -2.37 19.89
C ALA A 53 0.40 -3.84 19.94
N ASP A 54 -0.39 -4.28 18.94
CA ASP A 54 -0.68 -5.70 18.76
C ASP A 54 0.39 -6.31 17.84
N PRO A 55 1.22 -7.26 18.34
CA PRO A 55 2.28 -7.87 17.53
C PRO A 55 1.78 -8.55 16.26
N ARG A 56 0.52 -8.96 16.22
CA ARG A 56 -0.10 -9.61 15.04
C ARG A 56 -0.03 -8.77 13.78
N TYR A 57 -0.01 -7.44 13.91
CA TYR A 57 0.05 -6.55 12.74
C TYR A 57 1.40 -6.60 12.01
N PHE A 58 2.48 -7.03 12.68
CA PHE A 58 3.76 -7.25 12.00
C PHE A 58 3.72 -8.38 10.97
N ASP A 59 2.80 -9.34 11.13
CA ASP A 59 2.58 -10.43 10.18
C ASP A 59 1.94 -9.91 8.86
N TRP A 60 1.38 -8.70 8.88
CA TRP A 60 0.82 -8.07 7.69
C TRP A 60 1.86 -7.33 6.85
N ALA A 61 3.04 -7.08 7.40
CA ALA A 61 4.10 -6.40 6.67
C ALA A 61 4.62 -7.26 5.52
N GLU A 62 4.77 -6.65 4.36
CA GLU A 62 5.20 -7.30 3.13
C GLU A 62 6.52 -6.71 2.64
N PRO A 63 7.38 -7.47 1.95
CA PRO A 63 8.50 -6.90 1.21
C PRO A 63 7.97 -6.07 0.02
N ILE A 64 8.83 -5.25 -0.57
CA ILE A 64 8.57 -4.56 -1.83
C ILE A 64 9.62 -5.02 -2.87
N PRO A 65 9.21 -5.77 -3.93
CA PRO A 65 7.88 -6.29 -4.17
C PRO A 65 7.49 -7.43 -3.22
N GLY A 66 6.19 -7.60 -3.02
CA GLY A 66 5.56 -8.66 -2.25
C GLY A 66 4.15 -8.90 -2.77
N PRO A 67 3.32 -9.73 -2.13
CA PRO A 67 2.04 -10.17 -2.69
C PRO A 67 1.11 -9.04 -3.14
N THR A 68 1.00 -7.96 -2.37
CA THR A 68 0.19 -6.81 -2.75
C THR A 68 0.79 -6.08 -3.95
N VAL A 69 2.08 -5.74 -3.89
CA VAL A 69 2.75 -5.00 -4.97
C VAL A 69 2.80 -5.81 -6.26
N GLU A 70 3.09 -7.09 -6.22
CA GLU A 70 3.11 -7.97 -7.39
C GLU A 70 1.75 -8.02 -8.10
N ARG A 71 0.67 -8.07 -7.31
CA ARG A 71 -0.68 -8.00 -7.86
C ARG A 71 -0.96 -6.67 -8.55
N LEU A 72 -0.55 -5.57 -7.93
CA LEU A 72 -0.69 -4.23 -8.51
C LEU A 72 0.16 -4.05 -9.78
N GLN A 73 1.36 -4.63 -9.83
CA GLN A 73 2.21 -4.66 -11.03
C GLN A 73 1.50 -5.31 -12.21
N GLY A 74 0.80 -6.43 -11.97
CA GLY A 74 0.00 -7.11 -12.98
C GLY A 74 -1.12 -6.22 -13.53
N VAL A 75 -1.85 -5.53 -12.66
CA VAL A 75 -2.95 -4.63 -13.05
C VAL A 75 -2.42 -3.39 -13.73
N ALA A 76 -1.33 -2.79 -13.24
CA ALA A 76 -0.68 -1.64 -13.85
C ALA A 76 -0.30 -1.92 -15.30
N ARG A 77 0.37 -3.04 -15.54
CA ARG A 77 0.78 -3.49 -16.89
C ARG A 77 -0.40 -3.77 -17.79
N ALA A 78 -1.42 -4.44 -17.29
CA ALA A 78 -2.60 -4.80 -18.07
C ALA A 78 -3.40 -3.58 -18.56
N HIS A 79 -3.38 -2.49 -17.80
CA HIS A 79 -4.18 -1.29 -18.07
C HIS A 79 -3.34 -0.06 -18.44
N GLY A 80 -2.01 -0.17 -18.46
CA GLY A 80 -1.13 0.95 -18.82
C GLY A 80 -1.26 2.15 -17.87
N ILE A 81 -1.48 1.93 -16.57
CA ILE A 81 -1.73 2.97 -15.58
C ILE A 81 -0.65 2.97 -14.50
N VAL A 82 -0.20 4.16 -14.10
CA VAL A 82 0.72 4.32 -12.98
C VAL A 82 -0.05 4.20 -11.66
N ILE A 83 0.53 3.50 -10.68
CA ILE A 83 -0.08 3.31 -9.37
C ILE A 83 0.85 3.83 -8.29
N VAL A 84 0.34 4.70 -7.41
CA VAL A 84 0.98 5.05 -6.14
C VAL A 84 0.19 4.34 -5.05
N ALA A 85 0.80 3.33 -4.46
CA ALA A 85 0.23 2.57 -3.34
C ALA A 85 0.84 3.04 -2.02
N ASN A 86 0.26 2.61 -0.90
CA ASN A 86 0.87 2.73 0.42
C ASN A 86 0.62 1.44 1.19
N ILE A 87 1.69 0.85 1.70
CA ILE A 87 1.66 -0.44 2.39
C ILE A 87 2.54 -0.44 3.64
N PHE A 88 2.31 -1.41 4.52
CA PHE A 88 3.22 -1.73 5.62
C PHE A 88 4.35 -2.61 5.09
N GLU A 89 5.56 -2.02 4.97
CA GLU A 89 6.74 -2.68 4.42
C GLU A 89 7.52 -3.42 5.52
N ARG A 90 7.95 -4.62 5.21
CA ARG A 90 9.03 -5.32 5.92
C ARG A 90 10.28 -5.32 5.04
N ALA A 91 11.23 -4.42 5.32
CA ALA A 91 12.45 -4.28 4.54
C ALA A 91 13.48 -5.37 4.89
N ALA A 92 13.56 -5.73 6.16
CA ALA A 92 14.41 -6.79 6.71
C ALA A 92 13.80 -7.30 8.02
N PRO A 93 14.31 -8.38 8.62
CA PRO A 93 13.90 -8.81 9.96
C PRO A 93 14.04 -7.68 10.98
N GLY A 94 12.91 -7.29 11.60
CA GLY A 94 12.85 -6.19 12.56
C GLY A 94 12.81 -4.79 11.97
N GLU A 95 12.83 -4.64 10.63
CA GLU A 95 12.78 -3.34 9.95
C GLU A 95 11.45 -3.17 9.21
N TYR A 96 10.64 -2.26 9.72
CA TYR A 96 9.28 -2.00 9.20
C TYR A 96 9.11 -0.52 8.87
N TYR A 97 8.39 -0.24 7.78
CA TYR A 97 8.13 1.13 7.31
C TYR A 97 6.70 1.27 6.82
N ASP A 98 6.15 2.45 7.00
CA ASP A 98 5.06 2.95 6.17
C ASP A 98 5.67 3.39 4.85
N ALA A 99 5.38 2.68 3.77
CA ALA A 99 6.05 2.85 2.50
C ALA A 99 5.07 3.03 1.34
N SER A 100 5.41 3.96 0.45
CA SER A 100 4.64 4.23 -0.76
C SER A 100 5.44 3.81 -2.00
N PRO A 101 5.27 2.59 -2.50
CA PRO A 101 5.82 2.18 -3.79
C PRO A 101 5.10 2.88 -4.93
N VAL A 102 5.84 3.24 -5.97
CA VAL A 102 5.34 3.74 -7.24
C VAL A 102 5.55 2.66 -8.29
N ILE A 103 4.46 2.26 -8.94
CA ILE A 103 4.45 1.22 -9.97
C ILE A 103 4.18 1.88 -11.30
N GLY A 104 5.08 1.69 -12.25
CA GLY A 104 4.96 2.23 -13.60
C GLY A 104 3.87 1.55 -14.42
N ALA A 105 3.45 2.20 -15.50
CA ALA A 105 2.43 1.67 -16.41
C ALA A 105 2.86 0.36 -17.11
N ASP A 106 4.15 0.07 -17.15
CA ASP A 106 4.71 -1.20 -17.61
C ASP A 106 4.73 -2.30 -16.52
N GLY A 107 4.31 -1.97 -15.30
CA GLY A 107 4.32 -2.84 -14.14
C GLY A 107 5.65 -2.90 -13.39
N SER A 108 6.65 -2.11 -13.76
CA SER A 108 7.91 -2.03 -13.00
C SER A 108 7.73 -1.23 -11.70
N VAL A 109 8.45 -1.58 -10.64
CA VAL A 109 8.54 -0.73 -9.45
C VAL A 109 9.54 0.36 -9.73
N LEU A 110 9.07 1.61 -9.87
CA LEU A 110 9.92 2.76 -10.19
C LEU A 110 10.72 3.24 -8.98
N GLY A 111 10.19 3.01 -7.79
CA GLY A 111 10.81 3.40 -6.53
C GLY A 111 9.82 3.34 -5.39
N ARG A 112 10.27 3.75 -4.21
CA ARG A 112 9.42 3.88 -3.02
C ARG A 112 9.84 5.05 -2.16
N SER A 113 8.89 5.65 -1.49
CA SER A 113 9.10 6.60 -0.40
C SER A 113 8.76 5.93 0.91
N ARG A 114 9.47 6.24 1.97
CA ARG A 114 9.18 5.79 3.33
C ARG A 114 8.86 6.99 4.20
N MET A 115 7.82 6.87 5.04
CA MET A 115 7.46 7.93 5.97
C MET A 115 8.61 8.18 6.95
N ALA A 116 9.08 9.43 7.03
CA ALA A 116 10.21 9.80 7.86
C ALA A 116 9.83 9.94 9.34
N HIS A 117 8.61 10.41 9.62
CA HIS A 117 8.14 10.69 10.97
C HIS A 117 6.78 10.05 11.19
N ILE A 118 6.74 9.03 12.05
CA ILE A 118 5.49 8.38 12.48
C ILE A 118 5.12 8.96 13.85
N ALA A 119 3.87 9.41 14.02
CA ALA A 119 3.39 9.95 15.28
C ALA A 119 3.51 8.92 16.41
N GLU A 120 4.09 9.30 17.55
CA GLU A 120 4.33 8.38 18.68
C GLU A 120 3.05 7.72 19.21
N ALA A 121 1.91 8.41 19.13
CA ALA A 121 0.63 7.86 19.54
C ALA A 121 0.22 6.59 18.78
N PHE A 122 0.77 6.41 17.57
CA PHE A 122 0.50 5.29 16.67
C PHE A 122 1.69 4.36 16.51
N SER A 123 2.84 4.68 17.09
CA SER A 123 4.03 3.83 16.98
C SER A 123 3.90 2.58 17.84
N CYS A 124 3.97 1.42 17.21
CA CYS A 124 4.26 0.15 17.89
C CYS A 124 5.74 0.12 18.29
N ARG A 125 6.19 1.00 19.18
CA ARG A 125 7.48 0.77 19.85
C ARG A 125 7.31 -0.42 20.77
N ALA A 126 7.85 -1.57 20.38
CA ALA A 126 8.23 -2.58 21.33
C ALA A 126 9.18 -1.88 22.33
N ARG A 127 8.69 -1.61 23.54
CA ARG A 127 9.58 -1.24 24.65
C ARG A 127 10.47 -2.45 24.86
N GLY A 128 11.70 -2.36 24.41
CA GLY A 128 12.72 -3.28 24.79
C GLY A 128 12.71 -3.32 26.33
N SER A 129 12.44 -4.50 26.86
CA SER A 129 12.69 -4.81 28.25
C SER A 129 14.16 -4.47 28.55
N ARG A 130 14.37 -3.65 29.57
CA ARG A 130 15.67 -3.50 30.20
C ARG A 130 16.04 -4.81 30.86
#